data_b64a6587505c4e5b20fd0835c09d7344
#
_entry.id   b64a6587505c4e5b20fd0835c09d7344
#
_cell.length_a   1.000
_cell.length_b   1.000
_cell.length_c   1.000
_cell.angle_alpha   90.00
_cell.angle_beta   90.00
_cell.angle_gamma   90.00
#
_symmetry.space_group_name_H-M   'P 1'
#
loop_
_entity.id
_entity.type
_entity.pdbx_description
1 polymer ?
#
loop_
_entity_poly.entity_id
_entity_poly.type
_entity_poly.pdbx_seq_one_letter_code
_entity_poly.pdbx_strand_id
1 'polypeptide(L)'
;KGGNDRNVNSTFLTIQQVTKTGAFVGSNRLKHSITAMMELRLENPKNIYSDRYAVFTKHRRGDVGVRMYYDLSATGDVFYNEERFRNDQQIRRLQSYAANSIRNLADQFDLLFNNITTEKQ
;
A
#
# COMPACT_ATOMS: atom_id res chain seq x y z
N LYS A 1 8.41 31.04 -4.04
CA LYS A 1 9.49 30.33 -4.63
C LYS A 1 10.48 29.70 -3.69
N GLY A 2 10.16 29.75 -2.51
CA GLY A 2 10.82 29.25 -1.36
C GLY A 2 12.10 28.52 -1.63
N GLY A 3 12.27 27.45 -1.10
CA GLY A 3 13.47 26.79 -0.88
C GLY A 3 14.40 26.42 -2.05
N ASN A 4 13.99 26.51 -3.29
CA ASN A 4 14.84 26.05 -4.40
C ASN A 4 15.90 27.06 -4.85
N ASP A 5 15.63 28.34 -4.70
CA ASP A 5 16.52 29.40 -5.20
C ASP A 5 17.73 29.64 -4.32
N ARG A 6 17.76 29.08 -3.11
CA ARG A 6 18.81 29.35 -2.12
C ARG A 6 19.41 28.09 -1.51
N ASN A 7 19.28 26.95 -2.16
CA ASN A 7 19.74 25.67 -1.64
C ASN A 7 19.19 25.34 -0.24
N VAL A 8 17.99 25.80 0.04
CA VAL A 8 17.33 25.49 1.31
C VAL A 8 16.62 24.15 1.19
N ASN A 9 16.96 23.22 2.07
CA ASN A 9 16.30 21.93 2.15
C ASN A 9 14.96 22.12 2.88
N SER A 10 13.86 22.09 2.14
CA SER A 10 12.52 22.23 2.71
C SER A 10 11.65 21.07 2.33
N THR A 11 10.83 20.63 3.29
CA THR A 11 9.81 19.62 3.09
C THR A 11 8.43 20.26 3.20
N PHE A 12 7.59 20.02 2.21
CA PHE A 12 6.23 20.54 2.21
C PHE A 12 5.26 19.38 2.42
N LEU A 13 4.38 19.54 3.41
CA LEU A 13 3.32 18.60 3.73
C LEU A 13 1.98 19.26 3.48
N THR A 14 1.20 18.69 2.56
CA THR A 14 -0.15 19.15 2.25
C THR A 14 -1.15 18.09 2.66
N ILE A 15 -2.17 18.48 3.42
CA ILE A 15 -3.22 17.57 3.89
C ILE A 15 -4.45 17.77 3.02
N GLN A 16 -4.96 16.66 2.47
CA GLN A 16 -6.14 16.62 1.63
C GLN A 16 -7.14 15.62 2.18
N GLN A 17 -8.43 15.91 2.00
CA GLN A 17 -9.47 14.96 2.36
C GLN A 17 -9.74 14.00 1.21
N VAL A 18 -10.22 12.81 1.53
CA VAL A 18 -10.74 11.85 0.55
C VAL A 18 -12.26 11.80 0.67
N THR A 19 -12.93 11.37 -0.40
CA THR A 19 -14.37 11.16 -0.37
C THR A 19 -14.72 9.93 0.48
N LYS A 20 -16.01 9.75 0.77
CA LYS A 20 -16.51 8.57 1.52
C LYS A 20 -16.15 7.26 0.84
N THR A 21 -15.97 7.25 -0.47
CA THR A 21 -15.56 6.09 -1.26
C THR A 21 -14.04 5.92 -1.30
N GLY A 22 -13.28 6.81 -0.65
CA GLY A 22 -11.83 6.77 -0.64
C GLY A 22 -11.16 7.44 -1.83
N ALA A 23 -11.93 8.14 -2.67
CA ALA A 23 -11.36 8.85 -3.81
C ALA A 23 -10.65 10.13 -3.38
N PHE A 24 -9.53 10.40 -3.98
CA PHE A 24 -8.75 11.61 -3.73
C PHE A 24 -9.51 12.86 -4.18
N VAL A 25 -9.64 13.82 -3.25
CA VAL A 25 -10.27 15.11 -3.53
C VAL A 25 -9.16 16.12 -3.80
N GLY A 26 -8.80 16.27 -5.04
CA GLY A 26 -7.77 17.20 -5.44
C GLY A 26 -7.44 17.06 -6.91
N SER A 27 -6.50 17.87 -7.34
CA SER A 27 -6.07 17.86 -8.73
C SER A 27 -5.21 16.64 -9.03
N ASN A 28 -5.48 15.95 -10.14
CA ASN A 28 -4.58 14.91 -10.64
C ASN A 28 -3.17 15.44 -10.90
N ARG A 29 -3.08 16.73 -11.25
CA ARG A 29 -1.80 17.40 -11.43
C ARG A 29 -0.99 17.41 -10.14
N LEU A 30 -1.64 17.62 -8.99
CA LEU A 30 -0.99 17.56 -7.70
C LEU A 30 -0.45 16.15 -7.43
N LYS A 31 -1.22 15.11 -7.72
CA LYS A 31 -0.77 13.73 -7.58
C LYS A 31 0.49 13.44 -8.37
N HIS A 32 0.62 13.99 -9.57
CA HIS A 32 1.78 13.76 -10.43
C HIS A 32 3.01 14.56 -10.02
N SER A 33 2.81 15.69 -9.35
CA SER A 33 3.92 16.59 -8.99
C SER A 33 4.55 16.28 -7.62
N ILE A 34 3.85 15.57 -6.74
CA ILE A 34 4.35 15.27 -5.40
C ILE A 34 5.30 14.06 -5.40
N THR A 35 6.25 14.07 -4.47
CA THR A 35 7.23 12.99 -4.29
C THR A 35 6.61 11.76 -3.66
N ALA A 36 5.72 11.93 -2.70
CA ALA A 36 5.09 10.85 -1.97
C ALA A 36 3.67 11.23 -1.60
N MET A 37 2.80 10.23 -1.56
CA MET A 37 1.43 10.37 -1.10
C MET A 37 1.14 9.28 -0.09
N MET A 38 0.73 9.70 1.09
CA MET A 38 0.40 8.78 2.19
C MET A 38 -1.07 8.93 2.53
N GLU A 39 -1.73 7.80 2.72
CA GLU A 39 -3.13 7.78 3.14
C GLU A 39 -3.25 7.17 4.53
N LEU A 40 -4.15 7.74 5.33
CA LEU A 40 -4.53 7.18 6.62
C LEU A 40 -5.85 6.45 6.45
N ARG A 41 -5.89 5.18 6.82
CA ARG A 41 -7.05 4.32 6.59
C ARG A 41 -7.43 3.53 7.83
N LEU A 42 -8.69 3.07 7.85
CA LEU A 42 -9.16 2.05 8.77
C LEU A 42 -9.11 0.69 8.07
N GLU A 43 -8.77 -0.36 8.80
CA GLU A 43 -8.82 -1.73 8.28
C GLU A 43 -10.22 -2.07 7.78
N ASN A 44 -11.23 -1.72 8.57
CA ASN A 44 -12.62 -1.80 8.17
C ASN A 44 -13.23 -0.39 8.19
N PRO A 45 -13.49 0.22 7.02
CA PRO A 45 -14.02 1.59 6.96
C PRO A 45 -15.39 1.75 7.63
N LYS A 46 -16.12 0.67 7.83
CA LYS A 46 -17.43 0.69 8.48
C LYS A 46 -17.35 0.62 10.00
N ASN A 47 -16.18 0.32 10.53
CA ASN A 47 -15.96 0.19 11.98
C ASN A 47 -14.86 1.14 12.42
N ILE A 48 -15.23 2.21 13.09
CA ILE A 48 -14.27 3.22 13.57
C ILE A 48 -13.31 2.68 14.63
N TYR A 49 -13.61 1.53 15.22
CA TYR A 49 -12.73 0.89 16.21
C TYR A 49 -11.78 -0.14 15.60
N SER A 50 -11.86 -0.34 14.28
CA SER A 50 -10.91 -1.22 13.60
C SER A 50 -9.51 -0.65 13.59
N ASP A 51 -8.53 -1.48 13.28
CA ASP A 51 -7.13 -1.07 13.24
C ASP A 51 -6.92 0.09 12.26
N ARG A 52 -6.03 0.99 12.63
CA ARG A 52 -5.66 2.17 11.83
C ARG A 52 -4.29 1.96 11.24
N TYR A 53 -4.11 2.38 10.01
CA TYR A 53 -2.81 2.30 9.37
C TYR A 53 -2.58 3.46 8.42
N ALA A 54 -1.30 3.77 8.23
CA ALA A 54 -0.84 4.67 7.19
C ALA A 54 -0.21 3.84 6.07
N VAL A 55 -0.44 4.23 4.84
CA VAL A 55 0.11 3.54 3.67
C VAL A 55 0.54 4.54 2.62
N PHE A 56 1.75 4.38 2.08
CA PHE A 56 2.16 5.13 0.92
C PHE A 56 1.50 4.56 -0.33
N THR A 57 0.73 5.37 -1.01
CA THR A 57 0.11 5.02 -2.29
C THR A 57 0.94 5.48 -3.47
N LYS A 58 1.85 6.43 -3.21
CA LYS A 58 2.87 6.88 -4.16
C LYS A 58 4.13 7.21 -3.39
N HIS A 59 5.26 6.74 -3.85
CA HIS A 59 6.56 7.09 -3.29
C HIS A 59 7.63 6.91 -4.36
N ARG A 60 8.31 7.98 -4.73
CA ARG A 60 9.30 7.93 -5.81
C ARG A 60 10.58 7.20 -5.44
N ARG A 61 10.91 7.15 -4.15
CA ARG A 61 12.18 6.61 -3.64
C ARG A 61 12.02 5.46 -2.67
N GLY A 62 10.81 5.01 -2.43
CA GLY A 62 10.53 3.98 -1.45
C GLY A 62 9.40 3.06 -1.87
N ASP A 63 9.11 2.12 -1.01
CA ASP A 63 8.08 1.13 -1.25
C ASP A 63 6.68 1.73 -1.07
N VAL A 64 5.74 1.18 -1.83
CA VAL A 64 4.33 1.52 -1.71
C VAL A 64 3.55 0.29 -1.21
N GLY A 65 2.39 0.53 -0.62
CA GLY A 65 1.49 -0.54 -0.21
C GLY A 65 1.83 -1.19 1.13
N VAL A 66 2.94 -0.81 1.76
CA VAL A 66 3.29 -1.30 3.10
C VAL A 66 2.43 -0.58 4.13
N ARG A 67 1.72 -1.34 4.96
CA ARG A 67 0.82 -0.79 5.97
C ARG A 67 1.56 -0.58 7.28
N MET A 68 1.56 0.65 7.76
CA MET A 68 2.16 1.03 9.03
C MET A 68 1.05 1.21 10.05
N TYR A 69 0.80 0.19 10.86
CA TYR A 69 -0.27 0.20 11.85
C TYR A 69 0.10 1.06 13.05
N TYR A 70 -0.86 1.80 13.55
CA TYR A 70 -0.68 2.64 14.73
C TYR A 70 -1.92 2.62 15.62
N ASP A 71 -1.70 2.86 16.90
CA ASP A 71 -2.76 3.01 17.88
C ASP A 71 -2.93 4.48 18.21
N LEU A 72 -4.18 4.89 18.39
CA LEU A 72 -4.52 6.25 18.72
C LEU A 72 -5.22 6.26 20.08
N SER A 73 -4.64 6.95 21.04
CA SER A 73 -5.25 7.09 22.36
C SER A 73 -6.41 8.08 22.37
N ALA A 74 -7.21 8.03 23.43
CA ALA A 74 -8.32 8.98 23.61
C ALA A 74 -7.85 10.43 23.71
N THR A 75 -6.60 10.64 24.10
CA THR A 75 -5.98 11.97 24.25
C THR A 75 -5.27 12.43 22.97
N GLY A 76 -5.29 11.63 21.91
CA GLY A 76 -4.69 12.00 20.64
C GLY A 76 -3.25 11.55 20.45
N ASP A 77 -2.72 10.76 21.38
CA ASP A 77 -1.36 10.24 21.26
C ASP A 77 -1.32 9.10 20.24
N VAL A 78 -0.27 9.06 19.42
CA VAL A 78 -0.08 8.07 18.37
C VAL A 78 1.08 7.15 18.75
N PHE A 79 0.82 5.84 18.71
CA PHE A 79 1.83 4.83 19.02
C PHE A 79 1.96 3.87 17.84
N TYR A 80 3.16 3.66 17.37
CA TYR A 80 3.43 2.70 16.30
C TYR A 80 3.22 1.27 16.82
N ASN A 81 2.42 0.49 16.10
CA ASN A 81 2.14 -0.90 16.49
C ASN A 81 3.01 -1.85 15.67
N GLU A 82 4.21 -2.11 16.18
CA GLU A 82 5.19 -2.95 15.51
C GLU A 82 4.74 -4.40 15.38
N GLU A 83 4.09 -4.92 16.41
CA GLU A 83 3.60 -6.30 16.40
C GLU A 83 2.58 -6.52 15.27
N ARG A 84 1.62 -5.62 15.14
CA ARG A 84 0.62 -5.69 14.07
C ARG A 84 1.27 -5.54 12.70
N PHE A 85 2.26 -4.68 12.58
CA PHE A 85 3.03 -4.52 11.35
C PHE A 85 3.73 -5.83 10.97
N ARG A 86 4.40 -6.48 11.89
CA ARG A 86 5.10 -7.75 11.64
C ARG A 86 4.14 -8.85 11.24
N ASN A 87 2.99 -8.93 11.91
CA ASN A 87 1.96 -9.91 11.60
C ASN A 87 1.42 -9.72 10.19
N ASP A 88 1.13 -8.48 9.82
CA ASP A 88 0.67 -8.16 8.47
C ASP A 88 1.69 -8.53 7.40
N GLN A 89 2.96 -8.22 7.65
CA GLN A 89 4.04 -8.57 6.72
C GLN A 89 4.18 -10.08 6.56
N GLN A 90 4.05 -10.82 7.63
CA GLN A 90 4.11 -12.28 7.57
C GLN A 90 2.94 -12.87 6.78
N ILE A 91 1.73 -12.39 7.02
CA ILE A 91 0.54 -12.82 6.29
C ILE A 91 0.70 -12.53 4.80
N ARG A 92 1.16 -11.34 4.44
CA ARG A 92 1.38 -10.96 3.03
C ARG A 92 2.43 -11.82 2.36
N ARG A 93 3.49 -12.18 3.07
CA ARG A 93 4.52 -13.10 2.59
C ARG A 93 3.93 -14.48 2.28
N LEU A 94 3.15 -15.02 3.20
CA LEU A 94 2.49 -16.32 3.01
C LEU A 94 1.52 -16.29 1.85
N GLN A 95 0.75 -15.21 1.70
CA GLN A 95 -0.17 -15.04 0.57
C GLN A 95 0.58 -14.98 -0.76
N SER A 96 1.72 -14.30 -0.79
CA SER A 96 2.57 -14.22 -1.98
C SER A 96 3.12 -15.59 -2.37
N TYR A 97 3.60 -16.37 -1.41
CA TYR A 97 4.06 -17.73 -1.66
C TYR A 97 2.94 -18.63 -2.19
N ALA A 98 1.77 -18.56 -1.59
CA ALA A 98 0.63 -19.34 -2.03
C ALA A 98 0.22 -18.98 -3.47
N ALA A 99 0.17 -17.70 -3.78
CA ALA A 99 -0.16 -17.22 -5.13
C ALA A 99 0.86 -17.70 -6.16
N ASN A 100 2.15 -17.64 -5.83
CA ASN A 100 3.22 -18.11 -6.72
C ASN A 100 3.17 -19.62 -6.92
N SER A 101 2.89 -20.38 -5.86
CA SER A 101 2.76 -21.84 -5.95
C SER A 101 1.60 -22.25 -6.83
N ILE A 102 0.46 -21.58 -6.70
CA ILE A 102 -0.71 -21.83 -7.56
C ILE A 102 -0.39 -21.50 -9.02
N ARG A 103 0.29 -20.39 -9.26
CA ARG A 103 0.68 -19.98 -10.61
C ARG A 103 1.61 -20.99 -11.25
N ASN A 104 2.63 -21.44 -10.53
CA ASN A 104 3.57 -22.46 -11.01
C ASN A 104 2.87 -23.75 -11.32
N LEU A 105 1.94 -24.18 -10.48
CA LEU A 105 1.17 -25.40 -10.71
C LEU A 105 0.29 -25.28 -11.96
N ALA A 106 -0.34 -24.14 -12.16
CA ALA A 106 -1.15 -23.87 -13.36
C ALA A 106 -0.29 -23.90 -14.62
N ASP A 107 0.90 -23.30 -14.58
CA ASP A 107 1.83 -23.31 -15.72
C ASP A 107 2.28 -24.72 -16.06
N GLN A 108 2.59 -25.54 -15.06
CA GLN A 108 2.95 -26.94 -15.28
C GLN A 108 1.81 -27.74 -15.88
N PHE A 109 0.59 -27.48 -15.43
CA PHE A 109 -0.60 -28.15 -15.95
C PHE A 109 -0.82 -27.77 -17.41
N ASP A 110 -0.68 -26.51 -17.76
CA ASP A 110 -0.80 -26.05 -19.16
C ASP A 110 0.24 -26.68 -20.05
N LEU A 111 1.48 -26.81 -19.59
CA LEU A 111 2.55 -27.47 -20.35
C LEU A 111 2.23 -28.93 -20.60
N LEU A 112 1.74 -29.66 -19.60
CA LEU A 112 1.32 -31.07 -19.77
C LEU A 112 0.18 -31.19 -20.75
N PHE A 113 -0.81 -30.32 -20.67
CA PHE A 113 -1.96 -30.34 -21.56
C PHE A 113 -1.53 -30.06 -22.99
N ASN A 114 -0.65 -29.11 -23.22
CA ASN A 114 -0.14 -28.78 -24.55
C ASN A 114 0.67 -29.96 -25.13
N ASN A 115 1.48 -30.62 -24.33
CA ASN A 115 2.23 -31.82 -24.77
C ASN A 115 1.32 -32.95 -25.20
N ILE A 116 0.27 -33.24 -24.43
CA ILE A 116 -0.70 -34.27 -24.76
C ILE A 116 -1.40 -33.94 -26.09
N THR A 117 -1.79 -32.67 -26.28
CA THR A 117 -2.45 -32.23 -27.51
C THR A 117 -1.52 -32.34 -28.71
N THR A 118 -0.24 -32.02 -28.53
CA THR A 118 0.78 -32.14 -29.59
C THR A 118 1.04 -33.57 -29.97
N GLU A 119 1.09 -34.50 -29.01
CA GLU A 119 1.33 -35.91 -29.24
C GLU A 119 0.20 -36.60 -30.03
N LYS A 120 -1.02 -36.10 -29.92
CA LYS A 120 -2.18 -36.63 -30.64
C LYS A 120 -2.24 -36.23 -32.10
N GLN A 121 -1.41 -35.33 -32.51
CA GLN A 121 -1.28 -34.93 -33.91
C GLN A 121 -0.26 -35.80 -34.65
#